data_bd732312b8b77957861aa5cb15562f2f
#
_entry.id   bd732312b8b77957861aa5cb15562f2f
#
_cell.length_a   1.000
_cell.length_b   1.000
_cell.length_c   1.000
_cell.angle_alpha   90.00
_cell.angle_beta   90.00
_cell.angle_gamma   90.00
#
_symmetry.space_group_name_H-M   'P 1'
#
loop_
_entity.id
_entity.type
_entity.pdbx_description
1 polymer ?
#
loop_
_entity_poly.entity_id
_entity_poly.type
_entity_poly.pdbx_seq_one_letter_code
_entity_poly.pdbx_strand_id
1 'polypeptide(L)'
;GRLDALVVLNGFSKSAGMTGWRLGYAAGPEPIIQAMNTLQQYSFVCAPSMAQRAGVVALRADPTPKVTAYRVKRDIAYEGLREHFTVTKPNGAFYIFPEAPGGDGTAFVKRAIEENVIVIPGNVFSGRDTHIRVAFTLDDETLRRGIATLARLAAALPAVAK
;
A
#
# COMPACT_ATOMS: atom_id res chain seq x y z
N GLY A 1 23.63 -14.43 10.00
CA GLY A 1 22.59 -13.80 10.82
C GLY A 1 21.80 -14.88 11.56
N ARG A 2 21.28 -14.55 12.71
CA ARG A 2 20.54 -15.50 13.55
C ARG A 2 19.13 -15.68 12.99
N LEU A 3 18.87 -16.77 12.28
CA LEU A 3 17.54 -17.13 11.78
C LEU A 3 16.67 -17.86 12.84
N ASP A 4 17.30 -18.28 13.92
CA ASP A 4 16.67 -18.99 15.05
C ASP A 4 15.71 -18.11 15.88
N ALA A 5 15.72 -16.80 15.70
CA ALA A 5 14.83 -15.84 16.34
C ALA A 5 13.96 -15.04 15.33
N LEU A 6 13.94 -15.45 14.05
CA LEU A 6 13.20 -14.74 13.01
C LEU A 6 11.97 -15.54 12.56
N VAL A 7 10.82 -14.92 12.58
CA VAL A 7 9.60 -15.41 11.92
C VAL A 7 9.23 -14.45 10.80
N VAL A 8 9.15 -14.97 9.58
CA VAL A 8 8.71 -14.23 8.40
C VAL A 8 7.25 -14.55 8.13
N LEU A 9 6.41 -13.52 8.10
CA LEU A 9 5.00 -13.62 7.66
C LEU A 9 4.87 -12.91 6.32
N ASN A 10 4.30 -13.58 5.33
CA ASN A 10 4.10 -12.98 4.02
C ASN A 10 2.75 -13.41 3.42
N GLY A 11 2.23 -12.61 2.50
CA GLY A 11 0.95 -12.85 1.85
C GLY A 11 1.01 -12.73 0.34
N PHE A 12 0.19 -13.52 -0.34
CA PHE A 12 0.08 -13.52 -1.79
C PHE A 12 -0.84 -12.42 -2.34
N SER A 13 -1.61 -11.77 -1.46
CA SER A 13 -2.64 -10.80 -1.83
C SER A 13 -2.13 -9.70 -2.76
N LYS A 14 -0.95 -9.14 -2.50
CA LYS A 14 -0.41 -7.97 -3.21
C LYS A 14 0.61 -8.37 -4.26
N SER A 15 1.69 -9.01 -3.88
CA SER A 15 2.79 -9.40 -4.78
C SER A 15 2.35 -10.31 -5.92
N ALA A 16 1.42 -11.23 -5.66
CA ALA A 16 0.89 -12.16 -6.66
C ALA A 16 -0.48 -11.78 -7.22
N GLY A 17 -1.10 -10.69 -6.75
CA GLY A 17 -2.45 -10.28 -7.17
C GLY A 17 -3.55 -11.24 -6.71
N MET A 18 -3.32 -12.02 -5.65
CA MET A 18 -4.20 -13.08 -5.15
C MET A 18 -5.06 -12.62 -3.97
N THR A 19 -5.62 -11.41 -4.00
CA THR A 19 -6.35 -10.82 -2.88
C THR A 19 -7.55 -11.67 -2.46
N GLY A 20 -8.36 -12.15 -3.41
CA GLY A 20 -9.53 -13.00 -3.16
C GLY A 20 -9.20 -14.43 -2.70
N TRP A 21 -7.98 -14.90 -2.89
CA TRP A 21 -7.57 -16.26 -2.53
C TRP A 21 -7.30 -16.45 -1.03
N ARG A 22 -7.17 -15.36 -0.27
CA ARG A 22 -6.97 -15.36 1.18
C ARG A 22 -5.80 -16.26 1.62
N LEU A 23 -4.66 -16.18 0.94
CA LEU A 23 -3.49 -17.03 1.15
C LEU A 23 -2.30 -16.22 1.67
N GLY A 24 -1.63 -16.76 2.66
CA GLY A 24 -0.35 -16.29 3.20
C GLY A 24 0.48 -17.48 3.69
N TYR A 25 1.69 -17.20 4.13
CA TYR A 25 2.56 -18.21 4.73
C TYR A 25 3.42 -17.62 5.84
N ALA A 26 3.86 -18.50 6.73
CA ALA A 26 4.86 -18.20 7.75
C ALA A 26 6.07 -19.11 7.54
N ALA A 27 7.26 -18.59 7.80
CA ALA A 27 8.50 -19.34 7.84
C ALA A 27 9.31 -18.91 9.07
N GLY A 28 9.86 -19.87 9.82
CA GLY A 28 10.58 -19.58 11.05
C GLY A 28 11.00 -20.84 11.81
N PRO A 29 11.46 -20.69 13.05
CA PRO A 29 11.86 -21.81 13.89
C PRO A 29 10.74 -22.83 14.07
N GLU A 30 11.10 -24.11 13.99
CA GLU A 30 10.15 -25.23 14.05
C GLU A 30 9.19 -25.16 15.25
N PRO A 31 9.61 -24.89 16.50
CA PRO A 31 8.70 -24.85 17.64
C PRO A 31 7.61 -23.78 17.49
N ILE A 32 7.94 -22.63 16.88
CA ILE A 32 6.97 -21.55 16.64
C ILE A 32 6.00 -21.95 15.54
N ILE A 33 6.50 -22.51 14.44
CA ILE A 33 5.64 -22.96 13.32
C ILE A 33 4.72 -24.10 13.77
N GLN A 34 5.17 -25.02 14.62
CA GLN A 34 4.33 -26.06 15.20
C GLN A 34 3.20 -25.50 16.07
N ALA A 35 3.50 -24.50 16.92
CA ALA A 35 2.48 -23.82 17.71
C ALA A 35 1.46 -23.08 16.83
N MET A 36 1.92 -22.41 15.76
CA MET A 36 1.05 -21.76 14.77
C MET A 36 0.15 -22.78 14.06
N ASN A 37 0.68 -23.93 13.65
CA ASN A 37 -0.09 -25.01 13.03
C ASN A 37 -1.18 -25.53 13.96
N THR A 38 -0.86 -25.72 15.26
CA THR A 38 -1.83 -26.15 16.25
C THR A 38 -2.98 -25.15 16.37
N LEU A 39 -2.67 -23.86 16.52
CA LEU A 39 -3.69 -22.80 16.56
C LEU A 39 -4.52 -22.73 15.28
N GLN A 40 -3.87 -22.92 14.12
CA GLN A 40 -4.54 -22.92 12.82
C GLN A 40 -5.60 -24.01 12.72
N GLN A 41 -5.31 -25.22 13.21
CA GLN A 41 -6.25 -26.36 13.21
C GLN A 41 -7.55 -26.05 13.97
N TYR A 42 -7.46 -25.29 15.06
CA TYR A 42 -8.62 -24.89 15.86
C TYR A 42 -9.31 -23.60 15.39
N SER A 43 -8.71 -22.87 14.43
CA SER A 43 -9.27 -21.61 13.89
C SER A 43 -9.91 -21.86 12.52
N PHE A 44 -9.12 -22.14 11.51
CA PHE A 44 -9.54 -22.24 10.09
C PHE A 44 -9.22 -23.59 9.47
N VAL A 45 -8.66 -24.51 10.22
CA VAL A 45 -8.13 -25.83 9.80
C VAL A 45 -6.94 -25.66 8.85
N CYS A 46 -7.16 -25.22 7.62
CA CYS A 46 -6.09 -24.93 6.65
C CYS A 46 -6.61 -24.02 5.52
N ALA A 47 -5.70 -23.42 4.76
CA ALA A 47 -6.06 -22.76 3.52
C ALA A 47 -6.56 -23.78 2.48
N PRO A 48 -7.49 -23.41 1.56
CA PRO A 48 -7.97 -24.33 0.53
C PRO A 48 -6.84 -24.91 -0.30
N SER A 49 -6.87 -26.23 -0.58
CA SER A 49 -5.78 -26.93 -1.27
C SER A 49 -5.46 -26.35 -2.65
N MET A 50 -6.48 -25.91 -3.40
CA MET A 50 -6.28 -25.25 -4.68
C MET A 50 -5.54 -23.91 -4.53
N ALA A 51 -5.82 -23.15 -3.48
CA ALA A 51 -5.11 -21.90 -3.20
C ALA A 51 -3.63 -22.17 -2.84
N GLN A 52 -3.35 -23.21 -2.06
CA GLN A 52 -1.98 -23.61 -1.74
C GLN A 52 -1.20 -24.01 -3.00
N ARG A 53 -1.80 -24.77 -3.92
CA ARG A 53 -1.19 -25.13 -5.21
C ARG A 53 -0.89 -23.91 -6.06
N ALA A 54 -1.85 -22.99 -6.16
CA ALA A 54 -1.65 -21.70 -6.86
C ALA A 54 -0.53 -20.86 -6.21
N GLY A 55 -0.44 -20.86 -4.87
CA GLY A 55 0.63 -20.19 -4.13
C GLY A 55 2.03 -20.70 -4.49
N VAL A 56 2.20 -21.98 -4.65
CA VAL A 56 3.49 -22.59 -5.08
C VAL A 56 3.90 -22.07 -6.46
N VAL A 57 2.95 -21.96 -7.38
CA VAL A 57 3.20 -21.41 -8.73
C VAL A 57 3.53 -19.91 -8.63
N ALA A 58 2.78 -19.17 -7.81
CA ALA A 58 2.98 -17.73 -7.61
C ALA A 58 4.37 -17.40 -7.02
N LEU A 59 4.92 -18.25 -6.15
CA LEU A 59 6.27 -18.08 -5.60
C LEU A 59 7.39 -18.23 -6.65
N ARG A 60 7.11 -18.91 -7.76
CA ARG A 60 8.05 -19.11 -8.86
C ARG A 60 7.91 -18.08 -9.97
N ALA A 61 6.84 -17.29 -9.94
CA ALA A 61 6.59 -16.27 -10.95
C ALA A 61 7.57 -15.09 -10.79
N ASP A 62 8.08 -14.58 -11.89
CA ASP A 62 8.93 -13.38 -11.90
C ASP A 62 8.08 -12.13 -11.63
N PRO A 63 8.31 -11.40 -10.51
CA PRO A 63 7.58 -10.18 -10.20
C PRO A 63 8.09 -8.95 -10.96
N THR A 64 9.24 -9.04 -11.63
CA THR A 64 9.97 -7.91 -12.23
C THR A 64 9.12 -7.05 -13.18
N PRO A 65 8.32 -7.61 -14.10
CA PRO A 65 7.50 -6.81 -14.99
C PRO A 65 6.48 -5.94 -14.22
N LYS A 66 5.84 -6.51 -13.19
CA LYS A 66 4.87 -5.79 -12.36
C LYS A 66 5.55 -4.69 -11.53
N VAL A 67 6.69 -5.01 -10.91
CA VAL A 67 7.47 -4.03 -10.13
C VAL A 67 7.91 -2.87 -10.99
N THR A 68 8.34 -3.13 -12.23
CA THR A 68 8.73 -2.08 -13.18
C THR A 68 7.54 -1.18 -13.54
N ALA A 69 6.37 -1.75 -13.83
CA ALA A 69 5.17 -0.98 -14.11
C ALA A 69 4.76 -0.09 -12.90
N TYR A 70 4.83 -0.62 -11.68
CA TYR A 70 4.55 0.16 -10.48
C TYR A 70 5.60 1.25 -10.19
N ARG A 71 6.86 1.07 -10.58
CA ARG A 71 7.86 2.14 -10.50
C ARG A 71 7.49 3.34 -11.36
N VAL A 72 7.01 3.10 -12.59
CA VAL A 72 6.52 4.18 -13.46
C VAL A 72 5.35 4.92 -12.80
N LYS A 73 4.36 4.22 -12.28
CA LYS A 73 3.20 4.82 -11.59
C LYS A 73 3.60 5.59 -10.34
N ARG A 74 4.54 5.07 -9.56
CA ARG A 74 5.13 5.77 -8.42
C ARG A 74 5.75 7.10 -8.85
N ASP A 75 6.52 7.08 -9.94
CA ASP A 75 7.22 8.26 -10.42
C ASP A 75 6.22 9.31 -10.97
N ILE A 76 5.16 8.89 -11.66
CA ILE A 76 4.05 9.77 -12.04
C ILE A 76 3.44 10.45 -10.79
N ALA A 77 3.12 9.68 -9.76
CA ALA A 77 2.52 10.23 -8.55
C ALA A 77 3.48 11.17 -7.80
N TYR A 78 4.74 10.77 -7.64
CA TYR A 78 5.73 11.57 -6.93
C TYR A 78 6.03 12.88 -7.65
N GLU A 79 6.33 12.85 -8.94
CA GLU A 79 6.67 14.05 -9.72
C GLU A 79 5.49 15.03 -9.79
N GLY A 80 4.26 14.54 -9.88
CA GLY A 80 3.07 15.40 -9.90
C GLY A 80 2.66 15.97 -8.54
N LEU A 81 3.12 15.41 -7.43
CA LEU A 81 2.78 15.90 -6.09
C LEU A 81 3.88 16.74 -5.45
N ARG A 82 5.15 16.50 -5.72
CA ARG A 82 6.30 17.08 -5.00
C ARG A 82 6.40 18.60 -5.03
N GLU A 83 5.80 19.25 -6.01
CA GLU A 83 5.80 20.71 -6.12
C GLU A 83 4.78 21.38 -5.19
N HIS A 84 3.74 20.66 -4.81
CA HIS A 84 2.61 21.17 -4.04
C HIS A 84 2.46 20.50 -2.65
N PHE A 85 3.20 19.42 -2.40
CA PHE A 85 3.14 18.65 -1.17
C PHE A 85 4.53 18.38 -0.61
N THR A 86 4.68 18.45 0.69
CA THR A 86 5.81 17.83 1.36
C THR A 86 5.65 16.32 1.27
N VAL A 87 6.51 15.65 0.50
CA VAL A 87 6.38 14.22 0.24
C VAL A 87 7.72 13.54 0.05
N THR A 88 7.86 12.36 0.64
CA THR A 88 9.00 11.47 0.43
C THR A 88 8.68 10.47 -0.67
N LYS A 89 9.61 10.28 -1.63
CA LYS A 89 9.47 9.26 -2.67
C LYS A 89 9.50 7.87 -2.05
N PRO A 90 8.43 7.06 -2.18
CA PRO A 90 8.41 5.74 -1.56
C PRO A 90 9.35 4.75 -2.29
N ASN A 91 10.08 3.94 -1.53
CA ASN A 91 10.95 2.89 -2.07
C ASN A 91 10.24 1.55 -2.29
N GLY A 92 9.00 1.43 -1.86
CA GLY A 92 8.19 0.21 -1.97
C GLY A 92 6.71 0.47 -1.86
N ALA A 93 5.92 -0.60 -1.82
CA ALA A 93 4.46 -0.58 -1.83
C ALA A 93 3.86 0.09 -3.08
N PHE A 94 2.60 0.46 -3.02
CA PHE A 94 1.86 1.15 -4.08
C PHE A 94 1.06 2.34 -3.53
N TYR A 95 1.59 2.93 -2.45
CA TYR A 95 1.05 4.13 -1.81
C TYR A 95 2.13 5.21 -1.70
N ILE A 96 1.70 6.47 -1.81
CA ILE A 96 2.48 7.64 -1.44
C ILE A 96 1.72 8.38 -0.33
N PHE A 97 2.46 9.00 0.61
CA PHE A 97 1.89 9.55 1.85
C PHE A 97 2.36 10.99 2.05
N PRO A 98 1.83 11.95 1.26
CA PRO A 98 2.17 13.36 1.39
C PRO A 98 1.52 14.01 2.60
N GLU A 99 2.15 15.08 3.12
CA GLU A 99 1.51 15.98 4.07
C GLU A 99 0.34 16.70 3.40
N ALA A 100 -0.80 16.74 4.05
CA ALA A 100 -1.95 17.50 3.59
C ALA A 100 -1.66 19.02 3.68
N PRO A 101 -1.86 19.78 2.61
CA PRO A 101 -1.75 21.23 2.67
C PRO A 101 -2.70 21.78 3.75
N GLY A 102 -2.18 22.68 4.60
CA GLY A 102 -2.93 23.17 5.76
C GLY A 102 -2.85 22.28 7.01
N GLY A 103 -2.22 21.10 6.94
CA GLY A 103 -2.00 20.21 8.09
C GLY A 103 -3.25 19.45 8.54
N ASP A 104 -4.32 19.45 7.76
CA ASP A 104 -5.59 18.74 8.05
C ASP A 104 -5.93 17.78 6.90
N GLY A 105 -5.59 16.50 7.10
CA GLY A 105 -5.82 15.45 6.11
C GLY A 105 -7.31 15.18 5.87
N THR A 106 -8.12 15.20 6.91
CA THR A 106 -9.58 14.99 6.80
C THR A 106 -10.24 16.11 6.01
N ALA A 107 -9.91 17.37 6.27
CA ALA A 107 -10.46 18.51 5.53
C ALA A 107 -10.02 18.46 4.06
N PHE A 108 -8.76 18.12 3.79
CA PHE A 108 -8.26 17.99 2.42
C PHE A 108 -8.96 16.85 1.66
N VAL A 109 -9.15 15.69 2.30
CA VAL A 109 -9.87 14.54 1.71
C VAL A 109 -11.30 14.91 1.35
N LYS A 110 -12.04 15.65 2.18
CA LYS A 110 -13.40 16.12 1.85
C LYS A 110 -13.42 16.91 0.56
N ARG A 111 -12.49 17.88 0.38
CA ARG A 111 -12.36 18.64 -0.87
C ARG A 111 -12.00 17.78 -2.07
N ALA A 112 -11.13 16.78 -1.88
CA ALA A 112 -10.78 15.86 -2.95
C ALA A 112 -11.99 15.02 -3.41
N ILE A 113 -12.84 14.60 -2.49
CA ILE A 113 -14.08 13.87 -2.78
C ILE A 113 -15.06 14.73 -3.60
N GLU A 114 -15.19 16.01 -3.29
CA GLU A 114 -16.03 16.96 -4.05
C GLU A 114 -15.58 17.07 -5.52
N GLU A 115 -14.29 16.83 -5.78
CA GLU A 115 -13.69 16.79 -7.12
C GLU A 115 -13.57 15.35 -7.69
N ASN A 116 -14.31 14.40 -7.13
CA ASN A 116 -14.33 12.98 -7.52
C ASN A 116 -12.97 12.25 -7.39
N VAL A 117 -12.11 12.69 -6.48
CA VAL A 117 -10.86 12.00 -6.15
C VAL A 117 -10.92 11.44 -4.75
N ILE A 118 -10.86 10.10 -4.64
CA ILE A 118 -10.92 9.39 -3.35
C ILE A 118 -9.50 9.09 -2.88
N VAL A 119 -9.14 9.68 -1.75
CA VAL A 119 -7.91 9.41 -0.99
C VAL A 119 -8.25 9.17 0.49
N ILE A 120 -7.31 8.72 1.30
CA ILE A 120 -7.59 8.35 2.69
C ILE A 120 -6.81 9.28 3.63
N PRO A 121 -7.45 9.86 4.65
CA PRO A 121 -6.77 10.72 5.60
C PRO A 121 -5.84 9.92 6.53
N GLY A 122 -4.81 10.58 7.04
CA GLY A 122 -3.74 9.97 7.83
C GLY A 122 -4.19 9.40 9.16
N ASN A 123 -5.23 9.97 9.76
CA ASN A 123 -5.77 9.52 11.05
C ASN A 123 -6.35 8.10 11.03
N VAL A 124 -6.62 7.54 9.85
CA VAL A 124 -7.00 6.13 9.70
C VAL A 124 -5.81 5.19 9.99
N PHE A 125 -4.57 5.67 9.87
CA PHE A 125 -3.34 4.88 10.00
C PHE A 125 -2.48 5.27 11.21
N SER A 126 -2.74 6.43 11.81
CA SER A 126 -1.97 6.96 12.93
C SER A 126 -2.83 7.89 13.81
N GLY A 127 -2.31 8.31 14.97
CA GLY A 127 -2.95 9.33 15.80
C GLY A 127 -2.84 10.76 15.24
N ARG A 128 -2.31 10.95 14.02
CA ARG A 128 -2.11 12.27 13.40
C ARG A 128 -2.90 12.38 12.11
N ASP A 129 -3.59 13.50 11.93
CA ASP A 129 -4.35 13.84 10.72
C ASP A 129 -3.62 14.85 9.82
N THR A 130 -2.30 14.74 9.74
CA THR A 130 -1.46 15.68 8.97
C THR A 130 -1.12 15.21 7.56
N HIS A 131 -1.49 14.01 7.18
CA HIS A 131 -1.13 13.39 5.91
C HIS A 131 -2.35 12.80 5.21
N ILE A 132 -2.19 12.48 3.93
CA ILE A 132 -3.16 11.71 3.14
C ILE A 132 -2.46 10.51 2.49
N ARG A 133 -3.17 9.40 2.34
CA ARG A 133 -2.68 8.25 1.57
C ARG A 133 -3.26 8.24 0.18
N VAL A 134 -2.39 8.30 -0.81
CA VAL A 134 -2.73 8.20 -2.23
C VAL A 134 -2.25 6.86 -2.78
N ALA A 135 -3.14 6.07 -3.40
CA ALA A 135 -2.79 4.84 -4.09
C ALA A 135 -2.48 5.13 -5.56
N PHE A 136 -1.37 4.57 -6.08
CA PHE A 136 -1.02 4.71 -7.50
C PHE A 136 -1.23 3.39 -8.27
N THR A 137 -2.42 2.77 -8.05
CA THR A 137 -2.77 1.46 -8.63
C THR A 137 -3.62 1.53 -9.89
N LEU A 138 -4.03 2.73 -10.30
CA LEU A 138 -4.89 2.98 -11.45
C LEU A 138 -4.10 2.88 -12.78
N ASP A 139 -4.80 2.93 -13.91
CA ASP A 139 -4.16 3.20 -15.21
C ASP A 139 -3.49 4.57 -15.21
N ASP A 140 -2.53 4.78 -16.11
CA ASP A 140 -1.67 5.96 -16.09
C ASP A 140 -2.42 7.26 -16.39
N GLU A 141 -3.47 7.21 -17.23
CA GLU A 141 -4.28 8.38 -17.57
C GLU A 141 -5.12 8.82 -16.38
N THR A 142 -5.85 7.90 -15.76
CA THR A 142 -6.67 8.17 -14.57
C THR A 142 -5.79 8.63 -13.40
N LEU A 143 -4.61 8.01 -13.23
CA LEU A 143 -3.64 8.41 -12.21
C LEU A 143 -3.19 9.87 -12.43
N ARG A 144 -2.79 10.24 -13.65
CA ARG A 144 -2.36 11.62 -13.97
C ARG A 144 -3.47 12.64 -13.70
N ARG A 145 -4.71 12.34 -14.09
CA ARG A 145 -5.87 13.22 -13.83
C ARG A 145 -6.10 13.40 -12.33
N GLY A 146 -6.08 12.32 -11.56
CA GLY A 146 -6.25 12.38 -10.09
C GLY A 146 -5.14 13.19 -9.43
N ILE A 147 -3.88 12.96 -9.80
CA ILE A 147 -2.73 13.70 -9.29
C ILE A 147 -2.82 15.19 -9.65
N ALA A 148 -3.17 15.53 -10.88
CA ALA A 148 -3.35 16.93 -11.29
C ALA A 148 -4.47 17.62 -10.49
N THR A 149 -5.57 16.93 -10.19
CA THR A 149 -6.63 17.46 -9.34
C THR A 149 -6.14 17.71 -7.92
N LEU A 150 -5.39 16.77 -7.31
CA LEU A 150 -4.81 16.95 -5.98
C LEU A 150 -3.82 18.13 -5.95
N ALA A 151 -2.96 18.27 -6.96
CA ALA A 151 -2.01 19.36 -7.08
C ALA A 151 -2.73 20.72 -7.19
N ARG A 152 -3.79 20.81 -7.99
CA ARG A 152 -4.61 22.02 -8.13
C ARG A 152 -5.29 22.41 -6.81
N LEU A 153 -5.85 21.44 -6.09
CA LEU A 153 -6.46 21.67 -4.79
C LEU A 153 -5.44 22.15 -3.75
N ALA A 154 -4.24 21.57 -3.77
CA ALA A 154 -3.15 21.96 -2.88
C ALA A 154 -2.68 23.40 -3.16
N ALA A 155 -2.52 23.77 -4.43
CA ALA A 155 -2.10 25.12 -4.84
C ALA A 155 -3.12 26.21 -4.44
N ALA A 156 -4.39 25.84 -4.25
CA ALA A 156 -5.44 26.78 -3.80
C ALA A 156 -5.45 27.00 -2.27
N LEU A 157 -4.62 26.28 -1.51
CA LEU A 157 -4.52 26.40 -0.06
C LEU A 157 -3.26 27.16 0.34
N PRO A 158 -3.30 27.95 1.44
CA PRO A 158 -2.10 28.59 1.94
C PRO A 158 -1.06 27.54 2.33
N ALA A 159 0.21 27.79 1.99
CA ALA A 159 1.32 26.96 2.44
C ALA A 159 1.34 26.92 3.96
N VAL A 160 1.54 25.73 4.55
CA VAL A 160 1.76 25.62 5.99
C VAL A 160 3.00 26.41 6.34
N ALA A 161 2.86 27.45 7.18
CA ALA A 161 4.02 28.13 7.72
C ALA A 161 4.90 27.10 8.47
N LYS A 162 6.15 27.01 8.05
CA LYS A 162 7.15 26.10 8.68
C LYS A 162 7.51 26.58 10.06
#